data_fbc544d0ccf55d87ca5aed7754082405
#
_entry.id   fbc544d0ccf55d87ca5aed7754082405
#
_cell.length_a   1.000
_cell.length_b   1.000
_cell.length_c   1.000
_cell.angle_alpha   90.00
_cell.angle_beta   90.00
_cell.angle_gamma   90.00
#
_symmetry.space_group_name_H-M   'P 1'
#
loop_
_entity.id
_entity.type
_entity.pdbx_description
1 polymer ?
#
loop_
_entity_poly.entity_id
_entity_poly.type
_entity_poly.pdbx_seq_one_letter_code
_entity_poly.pdbx_strand_id
1 'polypeptide(L)'
;MISLMKKSIILLCMLVLTACVTVKEKPPVVVNGAAGYLEKLPLPQGSAITIAIIDLNTPGLIVAQKNFNIVRAPVPFKFLLPADSIDSSINYGVVAMIQYQGRVIFQTYDRFPVINNGKYTTEVLMKAVAAP
;
A
#
# COMPACT_ATOMS: atom_id res chain seq x y z
N MET A 1 0.99 -28.53 54.78
CA MET A 1 -0.03 -27.55 54.39
C MET A 1 0.53 -26.34 53.66
N ILE A 2 1.57 -25.72 54.15
CA ILE A 2 2.18 -24.52 53.52
C ILE A 2 2.78 -24.81 52.14
N SER A 3 3.36 -25.99 51.91
CA SER A 3 3.99 -26.38 50.64
C SER A 3 2.96 -26.64 49.54
N LEU A 4 1.74 -27.08 49.86
CA LEU A 4 0.63 -27.28 48.91
C LEU A 4 0.04 -25.98 48.44
N MET A 5 -0.06 -24.97 49.31
CA MET A 5 -0.55 -23.62 48.94
C MET A 5 0.43 -22.91 48.00
N LYS A 6 1.74 -23.04 48.23
CA LYS A 6 2.79 -22.48 47.38
C LYS A 6 2.76 -23.09 45.94
N LYS A 7 2.55 -24.40 45.86
CA LYS A 7 2.42 -25.08 44.54
C LYS A 7 1.20 -24.67 43.76
N SER A 8 0.05 -24.41 44.43
CA SER A 8 -1.17 -23.93 43.80
C SER A 8 -1.03 -22.52 43.26
N ILE A 9 -0.34 -21.62 43.96
CA ILE A 9 -0.09 -20.24 43.54
C ILE A 9 0.85 -20.22 42.32
N ILE A 10 1.86 -21.04 42.27
CA ILE A 10 2.80 -21.13 41.13
C ILE A 10 2.08 -21.66 39.91
N LEU A 11 1.21 -22.64 40.05
CA LEU A 11 0.41 -23.19 38.92
C LEU A 11 -0.56 -22.13 38.35
N LEU A 12 -1.16 -21.33 39.22
CA LEU A 12 -2.08 -20.24 38.80
C LEU A 12 -1.35 -19.16 38.05
N CYS A 13 -0.13 -18.78 38.44
CA CYS A 13 0.69 -17.79 37.74
C CYS A 13 1.13 -18.27 36.35
N MET A 14 1.42 -19.57 36.17
CA MET A 14 1.76 -20.13 34.86
C MET A 14 0.57 -20.11 33.88
N LEU A 15 -0.64 -20.33 34.35
CA LEU A 15 -1.86 -20.27 33.53
C LEU A 15 -2.17 -18.88 33.02
N VAL A 16 -1.86 -17.83 33.80
CA VAL A 16 -2.07 -16.43 33.41
C VAL A 16 -1.05 -16.01 32.34
N LEU A 17 0.19 -16.51 32.38
CA LEU A 17 1.21 -16.21 31.37
C LEU A 17 0.92 -16.82 30.01
N THR A 18 0.28 -17.99 29.95
CA THR A 18 -0.10 -18.62 28.67
C THR A 18 -1.24 -17.89 27.97
N ALA A 19 -2.12 -17.17 28.67
CA ALA A 19 -3.21 -16.42 28.06
C ALA A 19 -2.73 -15.18 27.29
N CYS A 20 -1.56 -14.62 27.59
CA CYS A 20 -0.99 -13.44 26.92
C CYS A 20 -0.31 -13.74 25.57
N VAL A 21 -0.07 -15.02 25.24
CA VAL A 21 0.70 -15.42 24.06
C VAL A 21 -0.18 -15.79 22.87
N THR A 22 -1.52 -15.74 23.01
CA THR A 22 -2.46 -16.23 22.00
C THR A 22 -3.04 -15.16 21.07
N VAL A 23 -2.62 -13.89 21.19
CA VAL A 23 -3.09 -12.81 20.32
C VAL A 23 -2.26 -12.84 19.03
N LYS A 24 -2.87 -13.30 17.95
CA LYS A 24 -2.26 -13.27 16.61
C LYS A 24 -2.69 -11.99 15.91
N GLU A 25 -1.71 -11.18 15.52
CA GLU A 25 -1.96 -10.03 14.65
C GLU A 25 -2.25 -10.51 13.23
N LYS A 26 -3.17 -9.82 12.55
CA LYS A 26 -3.45 -10.09 11.14
C LYS A 26 -2.26 -9.63 10.31
N PRO A 27 -1.84 -10.43 9.30
CA PRO A 27 -0.76 -10.01 8.42
C PRO A 27 -1.16 -8.76 7.63
N PRO A 28 -0.20 -7.87 7.30
CA PRO A 28 -0.49 -6.69 6.49
C PRO A 28 -0.89 -7.09 5.07
N VAL A 29 -1.67 -6.24 4.43
CA VAL A 29 -2.03 -6.37 3.03
C VAL A 29 -0.88 -5.79 2.20
N VAL A 30 -0.33 -6.58 1.28
CA VAL A 30 0.78 -6.17 0.42
C VAL A 30 0.24 -5.88 -0.98
N VAL A 31 0.46 -4.68 -1.47
CA VAL A 31 0.14 -4.29 -2.86
C VAL A 31 1.43 -3.87 -3.53
N ASN A 32 1.77 -4.49 -4.66
CA ASN A 32 3.00 -4.19 -5.38
C ASN A 32 2.76 -4.13 -6.89
N GLY A 33 3.78 -3.72 -7.61
CA GLY A 33 3.73 -3.64 -9.06
C GLY A 33 4.78 -2.67 -9.59
N ALA A 34 4.48 -2.13 -10.76
CA ALA A 34 5.31 -1.12 -11.40
C ALA A 34 4.44 -0.09 -12.09
N ALA A 35 4.88 1.15 -12.08
CA ALA A 35 4.24 2.27 -12.78
C ALA A 35 5.14 2.73 -13.92
N GLY A 36 4.56 2.80 -15.11
CA GLY A 36 5.29 3.18 -16.31
C GLY A 36 4.39 3.79 -17.37
N TYR A 37 4.96 3.99 -18.53
CA TYR A 37 4.25 4.52 -19.72
C TYR A 37 4.81 3.85 -20.98
N LEU A 38 4.00 3.83 -22.03
CA LEU A 38 4.37 3.19 -23.29
C LEU A 38 5.05 4.16 -24.27
N GLU A 39 4.87 5.46 -24.10
CA GLU A 39 5.49 6.47 -24.94
C GLU A 39 7.01 6.43 -24.79
N LYS A 40 7.73 6.48 -25.90
CA LYS A 40 9.20 6.49 -25.90
C LYS A 40 9.74 7.92 -25.71
N LEU A 41 9.41 8.50 -24.58
CA LEU A 41 9.84 9.85 -24.23
C LEU A 41 10.81 9.78 -23.06
N PRO A 42 11.98 10.44 -23.15
CA PRO A 42 12.88 10.51 -22.00
C PRO A 42 12.29 11.41 -20.92
N LEU A 43 12.53 11.06 -19.66
CA LEU A 43 12.13 11.91 -18.55
C LEU A 43 13.15 13.03 -18.36
N PRO A 44 12.68 14.29 -18.15
CA PRO A 44 13.57 15.36 -17.78
C PRO A 44 14.27 15.07 -16.45
N GLN A 45 15.51 15.49 -16.32
CA GLN A 45 16.25 15.40 -15.07
C GLN A 45 15.53 16.20 -13.99
N GLY A 46 15.31 15.62 -12.82
CA GLY A 46 14.55 16.23 -11.75
C GLY A 46 13.06 15.85 -11.73
N SER A 47 12.67 14.87 -12.53
CA SER A 47 11.31 14.32 -12.49
C SER A 47 11.08 13.55 -11.20
N ALA A 48 9.84 13.56 -10.70
CA ALA A 48 9.42 12.81 -9.53
C ALA A 48 8.11 12.09 -9.81
N ILE A 49 7.97 10.88 -9.27
CA ILE A 49 6.74 10.11 -9.39
C ILE A 49 6.04 10.04 -8.04
N THR A 50 4.71 10.16 -8.07
CA THR A 50 3.84 9.86 -6.93
C THR A 50 3.01 8.65 -7.31
N ILE A 51 3.02 7.62 -6.46
CA ILE A 51 2.21 6.42 -6.61
C ILE A 51 1.31 6.34 -5.37
N ALA A 52 0.01 6.13 -5.58
CA ALA A 52 -0.94 6.13 -4.48
C ALA A 52 -1.97 5.02 -4.62
N ILE A 53 -2.41 4.51 -3.47
CA ILE A 53 -3.59 3.66 -3.38
C ILE A 53 -4.74 4.56 -2.96
N ILE A 54 -5.81 4.53 -3.73
CA ILE A 54 -6.99 5.38 -3.52
C ILE A 54 -8.25 4.54 -3.34
N ASP A 55 -9.24 5.14 -2.72
CA ASP A 55 -10.61 4.64 -2.68
C ASP A 55 -11.31 5.07 -3.97
N LEU A 56 -11.65 4.10 -4.82
CA LEU A 56 -12.32 4.38 -6.10
C LEU A 56 -13.78 4.83 -5.92
N ASN A 57 -14.37 4.57 -4.74
CA ASN A 57 -15.74 4.96 -4.45
C ASN A 57 -15.86 6.41 -3.96
N THR A 58 -14.76 6.97 -3.43
CA THR A 58 -14.73 8.32 -2.88
C THR A 58 -13.62 9.13 -3.57
N PRO A 59 -13.97 9.95 -4.57
CA PRO A 59 -12.97 10.73 -5.29
C PRO A 59 -12.11 11.59 -4.35
N GLY A 60 -10.79 11.53 -4.55
CA GLY A 60 -9.82 12.31 -3.78
C GLY A 60 -9.37 11.68 -2.48
N LEU A 61 -9.91 10.53 -2.08
CA LEU A 61 -9.49 9.86 -0.85
C LEU A 61 -8.28 8.98 -1.10
N ILE A 62 -7.15 9.36 -0.54
CA ILE A 62 -5.88 8.64 -0.63
C ILE A 62 -5.70 7.77 0.63
N VAL A 63 -5.45 6.48 0.41
CA VAL A 63 -5.22 5.51 1.50
C VAL A 63 -3.74 5.48 1.87
N ALA A 64 -2.87 5.47 0.87
CA ALA A 64 -1.42 5.46 1.05
C ALA A 64 -0.76 6.04 -0.19
N GLN A 65 0.41 6.67 -0.01
CA GLN A 65 1.15 7.19 -1.16
C GLN A 65 2.65 7.15 -0.91
N LYS A 66 3.40 7.10 -2.01
CA LYS A 66 4.85 7.17 -2.02
C LYS A 66 5.32 8.12 -3.11
N ASN A 67 6.37 8.87 -2.82
CA ASN A 67 7.00 9.81 -3.76
C ASN A 67 8.46 9.43 -3.95
N PHE A 68 8.93 9.43 -5.19
CA PHE A 68 10.32 9.12 -5.53
C PHE A 68 10.85 10.10 -6.57
N ASN A 69 12.13 10.45 -6.45
CA ASN A 69 12.84 11.05 -7.57
C ASN A 69 13.18 9.94 -8.55
N ILE A 70 12.95 10.17 -9.83
CA ILE A 70 13.14 9.15 -10.85
C ILE A 70 13.93 9.70 -12.04
N VAL A 71 14.68 8.81 -12.70
CA VAL A 71 15.39 9.10 -13.95
C VAL A 71 14.80 8.32 -15.12
N ARG A 72 14.08 7.24 -14.86
CA ARG A 72 13.47 6.38 -15.87
C ARG A 72 12.30 5.59 -15.29
N ALA A 73 11.43 5.12 -16.18
CA ALA A 73 10.32 4.22 -15.87
C ALA A 73 10.59 2.86 -16.57
N PRO A 74 9.97 1.74 -16.15
CA PRO A 74 8.97 1.65 -15.09
C PRO A 74 9.58 1.75 -13.69
N VAL A 75 8.77 2.22 -12.74
CA VAL A 75 9.16 2.38 -11.33
C VAL A 75 8.47 1.31 -10.50
N PRO A 76 9.20 0.38 -9.87
CA PRO A 76 8.57 -0.61 -9.01
C PRO A 76 8.09 0.03 -7.71
N PHE A 77 6.97 -0.50 -7.18
CA PHE A 77 6.42 -0.03 -5.91
C PHE A 77 5.92 -1.19 -5.07
N LYS A 78 5.89 -0.97 -3.76
CA LYS A 78 5.33 -1.91 -2.80
C LYS A 78 4.74 -1.15 -1.62
N PHE A 79 3.47 -1.44 -1.30
CA PHE A 79 2.79 -0.89 -0.13
C PHE A 79 2.51 -2.00 0.86
N LEU A 80 2.75 -1.73 2.14
CA LEU A 80 2.35 -2.57 3.26
C LEU A 80 1.23 -1.83 3.99
N LEU A 81 0.01 -2.34 3.91
CA LEU A 81 -1.15 -1.71 4.51
C LEU A 81 -1.59 -2.51 5.74
N PRO A 82 -1.83 -1.84 6.89
CA PRO A 82 -2.40 -2.56 8.03
C PRO A 82 -3.73 -3.21 7.63
N ALA A 83 -3.93 -4.47 8.02
CA ALA A 83 -5.14 -5.21 7.65
C ALA A 83 -6.41 -4.49 8.12
N ASP A 84 -6.35 -3.82 9.27
CA ASP A 84 -7.49 -3.09 9.84
C ASP A 84 -7.83 -1.81 9.06
N SER A 85 -6.93 -1.32 8.21
CA SER A 85 -7.19 -0.14 7.37
C SER A 85 -7.93 -0.46 6.08
N ILE A 86 -8.14 -1.75 5.77
CA ILE A 86 -8.77 -2.21 4.54
C ILE A 86 -10.21 -2.64 4.83
N ASP A 87 -11.14 -2.03 4.10
CA ASP A 87 -12.57 -2.34 4.17
C ASP A 87 -12.95 -3.19 2.96
N SER A 88 -13.59 -4.34 3.19
CA SER A 88 -13.97 -5.28 2.14
C SER A 88 -15.05 -4.74 1.19
N SER A 89 -15.77 -3.69 1.58
CA SER A 89 -16.82 -3.06 0.77
C SER A 89 -16.31 -1.97 -0.16
N ILE A 90 -15.03 -1.58 -0.04
CA ILE A 90 -14.44 -0.48 -0.82
C ILE A 90 -13.66 -1.03 -2.01
N ASN A 91 -13.81 -0.37 -3.16
CA ASN A 91 -12.99 -0.65 -4.32
C ASN A 91 -11.74 0.23 -4.28
N TYR A 92 -10.58 -0.42 -4.12
CA TYR A 92 -9.29 0.27 -4.11
C TYR A 92 -8.64 0.21 -5.48
N GLY A 93 -7.84 1.21 -5.80
CA GLY A 93 -7.09 1.24 -7.03
C GLY A 93 -5.74 1.92 -6.84
N VAL A 94 -4.85 1.71 -7.80
CA VAL A 94 -3.53 2.36 -7.81
C VAL A 94 -3.55 3.43 -8.88
N VAL A 95 -3.05 4.61 -8.53
CA VAL A 95 -2.85 5.72 -9.47
C VAL A 95 -1.40 6.17 -9.38
N ALA A 96 -0.92 6.78 -10.46
CA ALA A 96 0.42 7.33 -10.50
C ALA A 96 0.45 8.61 -11.32
N MET A 97 1.37 9.49 -10.99
CA MET A 97 1.66 10.67 -11.79
C MET A 97 3.14 11.00 -11.72
N ILE A 98 3.66 11.57 -12.81
CA ILE A 98 5.03 12.07 -12.86
C ILE A 98 4.95 13.59 -12.98
N GLN A 99 5.70 14.27 -12.12
CA GLN A 99 5.79 15.72 -12.10
C GLN A 99 7.20 16.18 -12.45
N TYR A 100 7.27 17.30 -13.13
CA TYR A 100 8.51 18.01 -13.43
C TYR A 100 8.27 19.50 -13.25
N GLN A 101 9.08 20.13 -12.41
CA GLN A 101 8.96 21.56 -12.09
C GLN A 101 7.54 21.98 -11.69
N GLY A 102 6.89 21.17 -10.84
CA GLY A 102 5.54 21.43 -10.34
C GLY A 102 4.41 21.15 -11.33
N ARG A 103 4.73 20.60 -12.51
CA ARG A 103 3.73 20.28 -13.54
C ARG A 103 3.62 18.77 -13.71
N VAL A 104 2.39 18.27 -13.84
CA VAL A 104 2.14 16.86 -14.14
C VAL A 104 2.40 16.64 -15.62
N ILE A 105 3.33 15.76 -15.94
CA ILE A 105 3.70 15.43 -17.34
C ILE A 105 3.18 14.05 -17.78
N PHE A 106 2.97 13.13 -16.84
CA PHE A 106 2.34 11.83 -17.06
C PHE A 106 1.37 11.56 -15.93
N GLN A 107 0.26 10.89 -16.21
CA GLN A 107 -0.68 10.43 -15.18
C GLN A 107 -1.50 9.25 -15.67
N THR A 108 -2.09 8.52 -14.72
CA THR A 108 -3.04 7.46 -15.02
C THR A 108 -4.39 8.04 -15.39
N TYR A 109 -5.03 7.47 -16.41
CA TYR A 109 -6.40 7.79 -16.82
C TYR A 109 -7.33 6.61 -16.63
N ASP A 110 -6.79 5.39 -16.67
CA ASP A 110 -7.55 4.17 -16.48
C ASP A 110 -7.59 3.77 -15.02
N ARG A 111 -8.49 2.87 -14.66
CA ARG A 111 -8.57 2.31 -13.31
C ARG A 111 -7.73 1.05 -13.23
N PHE A 112 -6.94 0.94 -12.15
CA PHE A 112 -6.11 -0.23 -11.85
C PHE A 112 -6.52 -0.78 -10.50
N PRO A 113 -7.67 -1.52 -10.43
CA PRO A 113 -8.21 -1.99 -9.16
C PRO A 113 -7.34 -3.07 -8.53
N VAL A 114 -7.25 -3.06 -7.20
CA VAL A 114 -6.46 -3.99 -6.40
C VAL A 114 -7.23 -4.37 -5.13
N ILE A 115 -6.71 -5.37 -4.43
CA ILE A 115 -7.15 -5.85 -3.12
C ILE A 115 -8.48 -6.61 -3.20
N ASN A 116 -9.62 -5.91 -3.23
CA ASN A 116 -10.94 -6.58 -3.12
C ASN A 116 -11.39 -7.26 -4.41
N ASN A 117 -10.65 -7.09 -5.50
CA ASN A 117 -10.83 -7.86 -6.73
C ASN A 117 -9.95 -9.13 -6.78
N GLY A 118 -9.24 -9.45 -5.69
CA GLY A 118 -8.33 -10.58 -5.63
C GLY A 118 -6.96 -10.33 -6.25
N LYS A 119 -6.67 -9.13 -6.74
CA LYS A 119 -5.38 -8.77 -7.32
C LYS A 119 -4.59 -7.90 -6.36
N TYR A 120 -3.35 -8.27 -6.13
CA TYR A 120 -2.44 -7.56 -5.23
C TYR A 120 -1.19 -7.06 -5.97
N THR A 121 -1.08 -7.37 -7.26
CA THR A 121 0.00 -6.92 -8.13
C THR A 121 -0.63 -6.29 -9.38
N THR A 122 -0.14 -5.12 -9.76
CA THR A 122 -0.66 -4.43 -10.94
C THR A 122 0.43 -3.66 -11.67
N GLU A 123 0.33 -3.63 -13.01
CA GLU A 123 1.10 -2.72 -13.85
C GLU A 123 0.25 -1.48 -14.11
N VAL A 124 0.72 -0.34 -13.63
CA VAL A 124 0.02 0.92 -13.75
C VAL A 124 0.59 1.67 -14.95
N LEU A 125 -0.28 1.95 -15.92
CA LEU A 125 0.13 2.66 -17.12
C LEU A 125 -0.34 4.11 -17.07
N MET A 126 0.60 5.01 -17.22
CA MET A 126 0.38 6.45 -17.34
C MET A 126 0.39 6.84 -18.82
N LYS A 127 -0.23 7.97 -19.12
CA LYS A 127 -0.16 8.60 -20.42
C LYS A 127 0.33 10.03 -20.27
N ALA A 128 1.00 10.53 -21.29
CA ALA A 128 1.45 11.91 -21.32
C ALA A 128 0.27 12.86 -21.21
N VAL A 129 0.42 13.88 -20.38
CA VAL A 129 -0.58 14.93 -20.26
C VAL A 129 -0.42 15.89 -21.44
N ALA A 130 -1.53 16.17 -22.12
CA ALA A 130 -1.52 17.11 -23.22
C ALA A 130 -1.07 18.49 -22.74
N ALA A 131 -0.19 19.14 -23.50
CA ALA A 131 0.21 20.52 -23.23
C ALA A 131 -1.00 21.45 -23.34
N PRO A 132 -1.14 22.45 -22.42
CA PRO A 132 -2.26 23.39 -22.49
C PRO A 132 -2.16 24.31 -23.71
#